data_1d33ec25cc18caade69d39f718a0bb49
#
_entry.id   1d33ec25cc18caade69d39f718a0bb49
#
_cell.length_a   1.000
_cell.length_b   1.000
_cell.length_c   1.000
_cell.angle_alpha   90.00
_cell.angle_beta   90.00
_cell.angle_gamma   90.00
#
_symmetry.space_group_name_H-M   'P 1'
#
loop_
_entity.id
_entity.type
_entity.pdbx_description
1 polymer ?
#
loop_
_entity_poly.entity_id
_entity_poly.type
_entity_poly.pdbx_seq_one_letter_code
_entity_poly.pdbx_strand_id
1 'polypeptide(L)'
;RPDEIEAHAEALYAAGVRILEVPLNSPDPFHTLERLTAAFGDRVVCGSGTVLSPEQVDRVARSGGRIVVSPNTNPAVIARTVELGLEPLPGFQSATEAFVAVEAGARVIKLFPAGSVGVGHLKALKAVLPPTVRVLAVGGAGPANMAEWWSAGARGFGLGSELYKPGQSPEETAAKAQAAVAAAGPLANGGASA
;
A
#
# COMPACT_ATOMS: atom_id res chain seq x y z
N ARG A 1 -1.76 16.35 5.70
CA ARG A 1 -2.51 17.09 6.75
C ARG A 1 -3.98 17.20 6.32
N PRO A 2 -4.91 17.41 7.28
CA PRO A 2 -6.34 17.47 6.96
C PRO A 2 -6.72 18.55 5.93
N ASP A 3 -6.02 19.68 5.94
CA ASP A 3 -6.29 20.83 5.09
C ASP A 3 -5.88 20.66 3.62
N GLU A 4 -4.99 19.72 3.33
CA GLU A 4 -4.46 19.50 1.98
C GLU A 4 -4.87 18.18 1.33
N ILE A 5 -5.47 17.24 2.13
CA ILE A 5 -5.71 15.86 1.67
C ILE A 5 -6.60 15.78 0.43
N GLU A 6 -7.65 16.58 0.36
CA GLU A 6 -8.61 16.52 -0.74
C GLU A 6 -8.00 16.94 -2.08
N ALA A 7 -7.18 17.99 -2.09
CA ALA A 7 -6.51 18.46 -3.30
C ALA A 7 -5.50 17.41 -3.82
N HIS A 8 -4.73 16.80 -2.93
CA HIS A 8 -3.81 15.71 -3.30
C HIS A 8 -4.55 14.44 -3.71
N ALA A 9 -5.64 14.09 -3.04
CA ALA A 9 -6.45 12.92 -3.39
C ALA A 9 -7.09 13.08 -4.78
N GLU A 10 -7.60 14.27 -5.12
CA GLU A 10 -8.12 14.57 -6.46
C GLU A 10 -7.03 14.42 -7.53
N ALA A 11 -5.83 14.96 -7.27
CA ALA A 11 -4.68 14.85 -8.16
C ALA A 11 -4.28 13.38 -8.41
N LEU A 12 -4.23 12.56 -7.35
CA LEU A 12 -3.95 11.13 -7.43
C LEU A 12 -5.05 10.36 -8.15
N TYR A 13 -6.33 10.66 -7.85
CA TYR A 13 -7.47 10.03 -8.50
C TYR A 13 -7.52 10.33 -10.00
N ALA A 14 -7.33 11.58 -10.39
CA ALA A 14 -7.28 12.01 -11.79
C ALA A 14 -6.14 11.36 -12.57
N ALA A 15 -5.00 11.10 -11.89
CA ALA A 15 -3.88 10.35 -12.48
C ALA A 15 -4.13 8.84 -12.63
N GLY A 16 -5.21 8.30 -12.06
CA GLY A 16 -5.55 6.87 -12.15
C GLY A 16 -5.29 6.05 -10.90
N VAL A 17 -4.82 6.65 -9.79
CA VAL A 17 -4.65 5.95 -8.51
C VAL A 17 -6.03 5.61 -7.91
N ARG A 18 -6.19 4.41 -7.36
CA ARG A 18 -7.47 3.92 -6.81
C ARG A 18 -7.37 3.40 -5.39
N ILE A 19 -6.18 3.40 -4.80
CA ILE A 19 -5.94 3.00 -3.41
C ILE A 19 -5.11 4.09 -2.75
N LEU A 20 -5.61 4.66 -1.66
CA LEU A 20 -4.96 5.74 -0.92
C LEU A 20 -4.87 5.39 0.57
N GLU A 21 -3.73 5.64 1.17
CA GLU A 21 -3.57 5.46 2.61
C GLU A 21 -2.97 6.71 3.27
N VAL A 22 -3.43 6.97 4.49
CA VAL A 22 -2.92 8.04 5.36
C VAL A 22 -2.04 7.39 6.43
N PRO A 23 -0.72 7.70 6.49
CA PRO A 23 0.14 7.10 7.49
C PRO A 23 -0.19 7.66 8.89
N LEU A 24 -0.27 6.78 9.91
CA LEU A 24 -0.59 7.21 11.29
C LEU A 24 0.51 8.04 11.96
N ASN A 25 1.69 8.11 11.39
CA ASN A 25 2.77 9.01 11.83
C ASN A 25 2.72 10.40 11.17
N SER A 26 1.65 10.72 10.43
CA SER A 26 1.39 12.06 9.91
C SER A 26 0.60 12.92 10.91
N PRO A 27 0.56 14.27 10.74
CA PRO A 27 -0.24 15.13 11.61
C PRO A 27 -1.74 14.84 11.49
N ASP A 28 -2.40 14.67 12.64
CA ASP A 28 -3.84 14.39 12.77
C ASP A 28 -4.39 13.36 11.77
N PRO A 29 -3.84 12.11 11.80
CA PRO A 29 -4.04 11.15 10.71
C PRO A 29 -5.48 10.63 10.63
N PHE A 30 -6.17 10.48 11.75
CA PHE A 30 -7.54 9.97 11.74
C PHE A 30 -8.53 11.00 11.20
N HIS A 31 -8.38 12.28 11.55
CA HIS A 31 -9.18 13.34 10.95
C HIS A 31 -8.87 13.49 9.45
N THR A 32 -7.60 13.35 9.06
CA THR A 32 -7.21 13.29 7.63
C THR A 32 -7.89 12.13 6.92
N LEU A 33 -7.93 10.93 7.54
CA LEU A 33 -8.60 9.77 6.97
C LEU A 33 -10.11 9.98 6.85
N GLU A 34 -10.76 10.53 7.87
CA GLU A 34 -12.19 10.85 7.85
C GLU A 34 -12.57 11.79 6.71
N ARG A 35 -11.78 12.84 6.48
CA ARG A 35 -11.97 13.73 5.34
C ARG A 35 -11.77 13.02 4.01
N LEU A 36 -10.72 12.21 3.90
CA LEU A 36 -10.44 11.43 2.70
C LEU A 36 -11.58 10.45 2.39
N THR A 37 -12.07 9.72 3.37
CA THR A 37 -13.15 8.75 3.18
C THR A 37 -14.49 9.41 2.88
N ALA A 38 -14.79 10.55 3.50
CA ALA A 38 -16.00 11.31 3.22
C ALA A 38 -16.03 11.86 1.78
N ALA A 39 -14.88 12.34 1.28
CA ALA A 39 -14.81 12.95 -0.06
C ALA A 39 -14.60 11.92 -1.19
N PHE A 40 -13.92 10.79 -0.92
CA PHE A 40 -13.45 9.86 -1.95
C PHE A 40 -13.81 8.40 -1.73
N GLY A 41 -14.43 8.02 -0.61
CA GLY A 41 -14.69 6.62 -0.24
C GLY A 41 -15.45 5.80 -1.27
N ASP A 42 -16.28 6.44 -2.10
CA ASP A 42 -17.01 5.80 -3.21
C ASP A 42 -16.17 5.66 -4.49
N ARG A 43 -15.07 6.40 -4.61
CA ARG A 43 -14.22 6.48 -5.81
C ARG A 43 -12.90 5.72 -5.68
N VAL A 44 -12.37 5.63 -4.45
CA VAL A 44 -11.10 4.98 -4.14
C VAL A 44 -11.21 4.14 -2.88
N VAL A 45 -10.33 3.15 -2.76
CA VAL A 45 -10.15 2.41 -1.51
C VAL A 45 -9.25 3.23 -0.58
N CYS A 46 -9.81 3.69 0.53
CA CYS A 46 -9.08 4.48 1.52
C CYS A 46 -8.67 3.63 2.72
N GLY A 47 -7.58 4.00 3.39
CA GLY A 47 -7.19 3.40 4.65
C GLY A 47 -6.00 4.09 5.31
N SER A 48 -5.34 3.39 6.20
CA SER A 48 -4.17 3.94 6.91
C SER A 48 -2.94 3.08 6.81
N GLY A 49 -1.78 3.77 6.77
CA GLY A 49 -0.46 3.17 6.90
C GLY A 49 0.12 3.33 8.31
N THR A 50 1.19 2.59 8.57
CA THR A 50 1.89 2.60 9.88
C THR A 50 0.97 2.23 11.04
N VAL A 51 0.05 1.29 10.80
CA VAL A 51 -0.85 0.76 11.84
C VAL A 51 -0.11 -0.34 12.60
N LEU A 52 0.02 -0.18 13.93
CA LEU A 52 0.89 -1.01 14.77
C LEU A 52 0.15 -1.75 15.91
N SER A 53 -1.13 -1.42 16.16
CA SER A 53 -1.91 -2.08 17.20
C SER A 53 -3.36 -2.34 16.79
N PRO A 54 -4.05 -3.33 17.41
CA PRO A 54 -5.47 -3.59 17.17
C PRO A 54 -6.38 -2.39 17.46
N GLU A 55 -6.07 -1.57 18.45
CA GLU A 55 -6.82 -0.36 18.79
C GLU A 55 -6.75 0.69 17.67
N GLN A 56 -5.59 0.76 16.98
CA GLN A 56 -5.45 1.60 15.79
C GLN A 56 -6.29 1.06 14.63
N VAL A 57 -6.38 -0.26 14.46
CA VAL A 57 -7.29 -0.88 13.46
C VAL A 57 -8.73 -0.48 13.71
N ASP A 58 -9.20 -0.54 14.97
CA ASP A 58 -10.55 -0.11 15.35
C ASP A 58 -10.82 1.35 14.99
N ARG A 59 -9.82 2.21 15.17
CA ARG A 59 -9.93 3.63 14.80
C ARG A 59 -9.98 3.81 13.29
N VAL A 60 -9.15 3.09 12.53
CA VAL A 60 -9.18 3.11 11.05
C VAL A 60 -10.56 2.70 10.55
N ALA A 61 -11.14 1.62 11.09
CA ALA A 61 -12.49 1.17 10.73
C ALA A 61 -13.55 2.24 11.00
N ARG A 62 -13.53 2.87 12.19
CA ARG A 62 -14.46 3.95 12.54
C ARG A 62 -14.33 5.19 11.66
N SER A 63 -13.12 5.49 11.17
CA SER A 63 -12.88 6.59 10.23
C SER A 63 -13.20 6.23 8.77
N GLY A 64 -13.86 5.08 8.52
CA GLY A 64 -14.28 4.65 7.18
C GLY A 64 -13.16 4.01 6.34
N GLY A 65 -12.01 3.69 6.93
CA GLY A 65 -10.92 3.00 6.25
C GLY A 65 -11.30 1.55 5.91
N ARG A 66 -10.80 1.07 4.77
CA ARG A 66 -11.03 -0.28 4.24
C ARG A 66 -9.77 -1.12 4.12
N ILE A 67 -8.60 -0.48 4.20
CA ILE A 67 -7.29 -1.16 4.20
C ILE A 67 -6.46 -0.74 5.40
N VAL A 68 -5.64 -1.66 5.89
CA VAL A 68 -4.72 -1.46 7.01
C VAL A 68 -3.31 -1.87 6.57
N VAL A 69 -2.44 -0.88 6.42
CA VAL A 69 -1.07 -1.08 5.98
C VAL A 69 -0.13 -0.98 7.19
N SER A 70 0.70 -1.99 7.42
CA SER A 70 1.67 -2.03 8.51
C SER A 70 3.10 -2.09 7.99
N PRO A 71 4.09 -1.54 8.68
CA PRO A 71 5.50 -1.67 8.28
C PRO A 71 6.08 -3.04 8.61
N ASN A 72 5.43 -3.81 9.48
CA ASN A 72 5.88 -5.07 10.04
C ASN A 72 4.78 -6.14 10.01
N THR A 73 5.14 -7.37 10.35
CA THR A 73 4.20 -8.47 10.55
C THR A 73 3.81 -8.54 12.03
N ASN A 74 2.57 -8.15 12.33
CA ASN A 74 1.96 -8.31 13.65
C ASN A 74 0.67 -9.12 13.52
N PRO A 75 0.65 -10.39 13.97
CA PRO A 75 -0.53 -11.25 13.84
C PRO A 75 -1.80 -10.68 14.47
N ALA A 76 -1.69 -9.96 15.59
CA ALA A 76 -2.84 -9.38 16.27
C ALA A 76 -3.47 -8.24 15.44
N VAL A 77 -2.64 -7.41 14.78
CA VAL A 77 -3.11 -6.36 13.85
C VAL A 77 -3.78 -6.99 12.64
N ILE A 78 -3.18 -8.02 12.06
CA ILE A 78 -3.71 -8.72 10.89
C ILE A 78 -5.05 -9.39 11.22
N ALA A 79 -5.11 -10.16 12.29
CA ALA A 79 -6.33 -10.84 12.73
C ALA A 79 -7.46 -9.85 13.02
N ARG A 80 -7.18 -8.75 13.73
CA ARG A 80 -8.17 -7.72 14.01
C ARG A 80 -8.68 -7.04 12.73
N THR A 81 -7.79 -6.82 11.76
CA THR A 81 -8.16 -6.27 10.45
C THR A 81 -9.14 -7.18 9.71
N VAL A 82 -8.82 -8.48 9.65
CA VAL A 82 -9.68 -9.51 9.01
C VAL A 82 -11.02 -9.63 9.73
N GLU A 83 -11.02 -9.64 11.06
CA GLU A 83 -12.24 -9.71 11.89
C GLU A 83 -13.22 -8.56 11.59
N LEU A 84 -12.72 -7.37 11.33
CA LEU A 84 -13.53 -6.20 10.96
C LEU A 84 -13.88 -6.14 9.46
N GLY A 85 -13.48 -7.13 8.66
CA GLY A 85 -13.75 -7.16 7.22
C GLY A 85 -12.91 -6.17 6.40
N LEU A 86 -11.80 -5.67 6.96
CA LEU A 86 -10.85 -4.84 6.24
C LEU A 86 -9.74 -5.69 5.60
N GLU A 87 -9.04 -5.13 4.62
CA GLU A 87 -7.92 -5.82 3.96
C GLU A 87 -6.59 -5.47 4.66
N PRO A 88 -5.87 -6.46 5.23
CA PRO A 88 -4.55 -6.25 5.81
C PRO A 88 -3.45 -6.28 4.74
N LEU A 89 -2.54 -5.31 4.79
CA LEU A 89 -1.33 -5.23 3.98
C LEU A 89 -0.08 -5.14 4.89
N PRO A 90 0.26 -6.23 5.60
CA PRO A 90 1.40 -6.25 6.51
C PRO A 90 2.73 -6.24 5.76
N GLY A 91 3.72 -5.58 6.37
CA GLY A 91 5.11 -5.58 5.91
C GLY A 91 5.86 -6.82 6.37
N PHE A 92 6.76 -7.32 5.50
CA PHE A 92 7.64 -8.44 5.78
C PHE A 92 8.98 -8.27 5.05
N GLN A 93 10.01 -8.97 5.53
CA GLN A 93 11.31 -9.12 4.84
C GLN A 93 11.76 -10.57 4.77
N SER A 94 11.42 -11.39 5.75
CA SER A 94 11.85 -12.80 5.83
C SER A 94 10.72 -13.76 5.45
N ALA A 95 11.08 -15.01 5.12
CA ALA A 95 10.12 -16.07 4.89
C ALA A 95 9.23 -16.30 6.13
N THR A 96 9.81 -16.29 7.33
CA THR A 96 9.05 -16.47 8.58
C THR A 96 7.97 -15.43 8.73
N GLU A 97 8.29 -14.15 8.54
CA GLU A 97 7.30 -13.06 8.61
C GLU A 97 6.21 -13.21 7.57
N ALA A 98 6.58 -13.57 6.33
CA ALA A 98 5.60 -13.78 5.26
C ALA A 98 4.60 -14.89 5.61
N PHE A 99 5.08 -16.04 6.10
CA PHE A 99 4.20 -17.15 6.49
C PHE A 99 3.35 -16.82 7.71
N VAL A 100 3.90 -16.14 8.72
CA VAL A 100 3.13 -15.63 9.86
C VAL A 100 2.02 -14.68 9.42
N ALA A 101 2.30 -13.79 8.47
CA ALA A 101 1.28 -12.88 7.91
C ALA A 101 0.15 -13.65 7.20
N VAL A 102 0.50 -14.65 6.39
CA VAL A 102 -0.46 -15.49 5.67
C VAL A 102 -1.31 -16.34 6.63
N GLU A 103 -0.71 -16.94 7.63
CA GLU A 103 -1.40 -17.73 8.66
C GLU A 103 -2.38 -16.85 9.47
N ALA A 104 -2.03 -15.58 9.73
CA ALA A 104 -2.91 -14.62 10.38
C ALA A 104 -4.05 -14.10 9.48
N GLY A 105 -4.07 -14.47 8.19
CA GLY A 105 -5.17 -14.20 7.25
C GLY A 105 -4.84 -13.19 6.14
N ALA A 106 -3.61 -12.68 6.03
CA ALA A 106 -3.24 -11.76 4.95
C ALA A 106 -3.15 -12.49 3.61
N ARG A 107 -3.74 -11.91 2.57
CA ARG A 107 -3.66 -12.39 1.17
C ARG A 107 -2.77 -11.49 0.31
N VAL A 108 -2.62 -10.27 0.74
CA VAL A 108 -1.72 -9.27 0.16
C VAL A 108 -0.71 -8.87 1.21
N ILE A 109 0.58 -9.03 0.92
CA ILE A 109 1.68 -8.68 1.83
C ILE A 109 2.64 -7.73 1.12
N LYS A 110 3.32 -6.87 1.85
CA LYS A 110 4.28 -5.92 1.27
C LYS A 110 5.71 -6.26 1.67
N LEU A 111 6.58 -6.47 0.70
CA LEU A 111 8.01 -6.50 0.92
C LEU A 111 8.48 -5.08 1.25
N PHE A 112 8.95 -4.85 2.48
CA PHE A 112 9.30 -3.51 2.98
C PHE A 112 10.47 -3.52 3.95
N PRO A 113 11.46 -2.66 3.78
CA PRO A 113 11.72 -1.84 2.59
C PRO A 113 12.28 -2.70 1.43
N ALA A 114 11.62 -2.68 0.26
CA ALA A 114 12.00 -3.54 -0.86
C ALA A 114 13.40 -3.23 -1.41
N GLY A 115 13.73 -1.95 -1.56
CA GLY A 115 15.01 -1.52 -2.10
C GLY A 115 16.23 -1.98 -1.30
N SER A 116 16.07 -2.27 0.00
CA SER A 116 17.19 -2.73 0.84
C SER A 116 17.53 -4.21 0.65
N VAL A 117 16.60 -5.02 0.13
CA VAL A 117 16.81 -6.47 -0.09
C VAL A 117 16.92 -6.86 -1.55
N GLY A 118 16.35 -6.05 -2.45
CA GLY A 118 16.46 -6.23 -3.89
C GLY A 118 15.55 -7.30 -4.49
N VAL A 119 15.45 -7.29 -5.81
CA VAL A 119 14.55 -8.17 -6.58
C VAL A 119 14.88 -9.66 -6.47
N GLY A 120 16.16 -9.99 -6.29
CA GLY A 120 16.61 -11.37 -6.09
C GLY A 120 16.02 -12.01 -4.83
N HIS A 121 15.86 -11.23 -3.77
CA HIS A 121 15.23 -11.67 -2.54
C HIS A 121 13.74 -12.00 -2.74
N LEU A 122 13.01 -11.11 -3.41
CA LEU A 122 11.60 -11.37 -3.77
C LEU A 122 11.47 -12.65 -4.60
N LYS A 123 12.32 -12.83 -5.60
CA LYS A 123 12.30 -14.00 -6.48
C LYS A 123 12.49 -15.31 -5.70
N ALA A 124 13.41 -15.31 -4.74
CA ALA A 124 13.65 -16.46 -3.86
C ALA A 124 12.42 -16.75 -2.96
N LEU A 125 11.83 -15.73 -2.37
CA LEU A 125 10.63 -15.89 -1.53
C LEU A 125 9.41 -16.36 -2.33
N LYS A 126 9.22 -15.87 -3.54
CA LYS A 126 8.11 -16.30 -4.41
C LYS A 126 8.17 -17.79 -4.79
N ALA A 127 9.34 -18.41 -4.74
CA ALA A 127 9.47 -19.84 -4.99
C ALA A 127 8.81 -20.72 -3.92
N VAL A 128 8.63 -20.20 -2.70
CA VAL A 128 8.06 -20.93 -1.54
C VAL A 128 6.72 -20.37 -1.07
N LEU A 129 6.37 -19.13 -1.41
CA LEU A 129 5.10 -18.54 -1.03
C LEU A 129 3.93 -19.15 -1.82
N PRO A 130 2.76 -19.35 -1.19
CA PRO A 130 1.57 -19.80 -1.90
C PRO A 130 1.27 -18.91 -3.12
N PRO A 131 0.90 -19.49 -4.27
CA PRO A 131 0.67 -18.72 -5.50
C PRO A 131 -0.50 -17.72 -5.39
N THR A 132 -1.42 -17.95 -4.45
CA THR A 132 -2.54 -17.06 -4.16
C THR A 132 -2.12 -15.80 -3.41
N VAL A 133 -0.93 -15.77 -2.80
CA VAL A 133 -0.42 -14.61 -2.05
C VAL A 133 0.18 -13.59 -3.03
N ARG A 134 -0.37 -12.38 -2.99
CA ARG A 134 0.13 -11.25 -3.77
C ARG A 134 1.18 -10.48 -2.96
N VAL A 135 2.31 -10.20 -3.57
CA VAL A 135 3.37 -9.40 -2.95
C VAL A 135 3.43 -8.02 -3.62
N LEU A 136 3.41 -6.97 -2.80
CA LEU A 136 3.65 -5.60 -3.23
C LEU A 136 5.10 -5.23 -2.94
N ALA A 137 5.77 -4.52 -3.85
CA ALA A 137 7.07 -3.90 -3.58
C ALA A 137 6.87 -2.49 -3.04
N VAL A 138 7.39 -2.21 -1.84
CA VAL A 138 7.19 -0.94 -1.13
C VAL A 138 8.52 -0.45 -0.55
N GLY A 139 8.82 0.84 -0.79
CA GLY A 139 10.09 1.46 -0.38
C GLY A 139 11.24 1.13 -1.34
N GLY A 140 11.58 2.10 -2.18
CA GLY A 140 12.58 1.96 -3.23
C GLY A 140 12.05 1.40 -4.55
N ALA A 141 10.75 1.18 -4.66
CA ALA A 141 10.08 0.91 -5.93
C ALA A 141 9.55 2.22 -6.53
N GLY A 142 9.68 2.38 -7.86
CA GLY A 142 9.21 3.56 -8.58
C GLY A 142 9.20 3.31 -10.09
N PRO A 143 8.79 4.30 -10.91
CA PRO A 143 8.65 4.14 -12.35
C PRO A 143 9.88 3.53 -13.04
N ALA A 144 11.07 3.86 -12.59
CA ALA A 144 12.32 3.41 -13.19
C ALA A 144 12.61 1.90 -13.03
N ASN A 145 12.04 1.25 -12.00
CA ASN A 145 12.34 -0.16 -11.68
C ASN A 145 11.09 -1.04 -11.49
N MET A 146 9.88 -0.51 -11.70
CA MET A 146 8.64 -1.30 -11.58
C MET A 146 8.62 -2.55 -12.44
N ALA A 147 9.14 -2.49 -13.68
CA ALA A 147 9.19 -3.63 -14.58
C ALA A 147 10.09 -4.76 -14.03
N GLU A 148 11.20 -4.41 -13.40
CA GLU A 148 12.11 -5.37 -12.78
C GLU A 148 11.46 -6.07 -11.59
N TRP A 149 10.81 -5.29 -10.69
CA TRP A 149 10.05 -5.84 -9.56
C TRP A 149 8.91 -6.74 -10.02
N TRP A 150 8.17 -6.34 -11.05
CA TRP A 150 7.08 -7.14 -11.62
C TRP A 150 7.58 -8.48 -12.16
N SER A 151 8.68 -8.48 -12.91
CA SER A 151 9.34 -9.67 -13.45
C SER A 151 9.85 -10.60 -12.34
N ALA A 152 10.23 -10.04 -11.18
CA ALA A 152 10.62 -10.80 -9.99
C ALA A 152 9.43 -11.40 -9.22
N GLY A 153 8.19 -11.06 -9.56
CA GLY A 153 6.99 -11.62 -8.95
C GLY A 153 6.17 -10.65 -8.09
N ALA A 154 6.52 -9.36 -8.02
CA ALA A 154 5.62 -8.35 -7.46
C ALA A 154 4.32 -8.26 -8.28
N ARG A 155 3.22 -7.95 -7.59
CA ARG A 155 1.89 -7.79 -8.21
C ARG A 155 1.23 -6.46 -7.83
N GLY A 156 2.07 -5.49 -7.47
CA GLY A 156 1.69 -4.11 -7.17
C GLY A 156 2.81 -3.37 -6.48
N PHE A 157 2.58 -2.09 -6.26
CA PHE A 157 3.56 -1.16 -5.71
C PHE A 157 2.92 -0.26 -4.67
N GLY A 158 3.64 0.00 -3.58
CA GLY A 158 3.30 1.07 -2.63
C GLY A 158 4.32 2.20 -2.76
N LEU A 159 3.83 3.38 -3.06
CA LEU A 159 4.65 4.57 -3.28
C LEU A 159 4.34 5.61 -2.20
N GLY A 160 5.36 6.05 -1.49
CA GLY A 160 5.26 7.08 -0.45
C GLY A 160 5.98 8.36 -0.88
N SER A 161 7.21 8.54 -0.44
CA SER A 161 8.03 9.71 -0.74
C SER A 161 8.31 9.93 -2.23
N GLU A 162 8.14 8.90 -3.03
CA GLU A 162 8.22 8.95 -4.49
C GLU A 162 7.05 9.74 -5.11
N LEU A 163 5.88 9.75 -4.46
CA LEU A 163 4.70 10.48 -4.90
C LEU A 163 4.51 11.81 -4.18
N TYR A 164 4.61 11.80 -2.86
CA TYR A 164 4.28 12.95 -2.03
C TYR A 164 5.36 13.23 -0.99
N LYS A 165 5.66 14.53 -0.81
CA LYS A 165 6.45 15.05 0.30
C LYS A 165 5.73 16.25 0.92
N PRO A 166 5.87 16.48 2.24
CA PRO A 166 5.32 17.69 2.88
C PRO A 166 5.73 18.97 2.15
N GLY A 167 4.78 19.85 1.88
CA GLY A 167 4.98 21.09 1.14
C GLY A 167 4.98 20.98 -0.40
N GLN A 168 4.82 19.78 -0.94
CA GLN A 168 4.67 19.56 -2.38
C GLN A 168 3.28 20.03 -2.84
N SER A 169 3.20 20.58 -4.07
CA SER A 169 1.91 20.99 -4.64
C SER A 169 1.08 19.80 -5.16
N PRO A 170 -0.24 19.93 -5.28
CA PRO A 170 -1.07 18.91 -5.93
C PRO A 170 -0.67 18.63 -7.38
N GLU A 171 -0.21 19.63 -8.13
CA GLU A 171 0.26 19.49 -9.53
C GLU A 171 1.52 18.64 -9.60
N GLU A 172 2.47 18.84 -8.69
CA GLU A 172 3.67 17.99 -8.58
C GLU A 172 3.29 16.54 -8.22
N THR A 173 2.31 16.37 -7.33
CA THR A 173 1.77 15.06 -6.97
C THR A 173 1.11 14.38 -8.18
N ALA A 174 0.31 15.12 -8.94
CA ALA A 174 -0.31 14.63 -10.17
C ALA A 174 0.72 14.14 -11.20
N ALA A 175 1.76 14.94 -11.45
CA ALA A 175 2.81 14.58 -12.42
C ALA A 175 3.54 13.29 -12.02
N LYS A 176 3.90 13.13 -10.75
CA LYS A 176 4.53 11.91 -10.24
C LYS A 176 3.60 10.70 -10.30
N ALA A 177 2.33 10.89 -9.96
CA ALA A 177 1.32 9.83 -10.03
C ALA A 177 1.08 9.36 -11.47
N GLN A 178 0.98 10.29 -12.44
CA GLN A 178 0.86 9.97 -13.86
C GLN A 178 2.04 9.13 -14.36
N ALA A 179 3.27 9.51 -14.00
CA ALA A 179 4.45 8.74 -14.35
C ALA A 179 4.42 7.32 -13.75
N ALA A 180 3.98 7.18 -12.50
CA ALA A 180 3.88 5.88 -11.84
C ALA A 180 2.78 5.01 -12.47
N VAL A 181 1.61 5.56 -12.76
CA VAL A 181 0.50 4.85 -13.41
C VAL A 181 0.87 4.43 -14.83
N ALA A 182 1.55 5.31 -15.59
CA ALA A 182 2.02 5.00 -16.94
C ALA A 182 3.04 3.85 -16.94
N ALA A 183 3.92 3.78 -15.94
CA ALA A 183 4.88 2.69 -15.81
C ALA A 183 4.24 1.36 -15.36
N ALA A 184 3.22 1.41 -14.50
CA ALA A 184 2.54 0.23 -13.97
C ALA A 184 1.50 -0.38 -14.92
N GLY A 185 0.80 0.46 -15.72
CA GLY A 185 -0.32 0.05 -16.56
C GLY A 185 -0.01 -1.10 -17.53
N PRO A 186 1.07 -1.05 -18.33
CA PRO A 186 1.44 -2.14 -19.24
C PRO A 186 1.72 -3.46 -18.53
N LEU A 187 2.25 -3.40 -17.28
CA LEU A 187 2.58 -4.58 -16.49
C LEU A 187 1.32 -5.33 -16.06
N ALA A 188 0.30 -4.59 -15.58
CA ALA A 188 -0.96 -5.18 -15.15
C ALA A 188 -1.74 -5.81 -16.30
N ASN A 189 -1.71 -5.22 -17.49
CA ASN A 189 -2.44 -5.68 -18.67
C ASN A 189 -1.73 -6.86 -19.40
N GLY A 190 -0.40 -6.95 -19.33
CA GLY A 190 0.38 -8.03 -19.95
C GLY A 190 0.40 -9.34 -19.13
N GLY A 191 -0.02 -9.31 -17.88
CA GLY A 191 -0.06 -10.50 -16.99
C GLY A 191 -1.30 -11.39 -17.15
N ALA A 192 -2.23 -11.06 -18.05
CA ALA A 192 -3.45 -11.85 -18.30
C ALA A 192 -3.26 -12.97 -19.34
N SER A 193 -2.03 -13.19 -19.82
CA SER A 193 -1.72 -14.16 -20.87
C SER A 193 -0.57 -15.05 -20.46
N ALA A 194 -0.71 -15.84 -19.40
CA ALA A 194 0.15 -17.00 -19.12
C ALA A 194 -0.55 -17.95 -18.14
#